data_6eb10282a81c2aa917d7c8695ca86ffa
#
_entry.id   6eb10282a81c2aa917d7c8695ca86ffa
#
_cell.length_a   1.000
_cell.length_b   1.000
_cell.length_c   1.000
_cell.angle_alpha   90.00
_cell.angle_beta   90.00
_cell.angle_gamma   90.00
#
_symmetry.space_group_name_H-M   'P 1'
#
loop_
_entity.id
_entity.type
_entity.pdbx_description
1 polymer ?
#
loop_
_entity_poly.entity_id
_entity_poly.type
_entity_poly.pdbx_seq_one_letter_code
_entity_poly.pdbx_strand_id
1 'polypeptide(L)' 'MQKIRPDLDIGRNIQRMRYLNGFTQDQVIARLNLMGIPISKSTYAKLETNRMNIKVSELLALARIFHCDVGEFFKNLL' A
#
# COMPACT_ATOMS: atom_id res chain seq x y z
N MET A 1 3.69 2.78 -17.55
CA MET A 1 3.04 2.55 -16.26
C MET A 1 3.48 3.62 -15.27
N GLN A 2 2.52 4.20 -14.58
CA GLN A 2 2.81 5.27 -13.62
C GLN A 2 3.20 4.67 -12.28
N LYS A 3 4.28 5.20 -11.72
CA LYS A 3 4.77 4.78 -10.40
C LYS A 3 5.02 6.01 -9.54
N ILE A 4 4.81 5.87 -8.24
CA ILE A 4 5.12 6.88 -7.25
C ILE A 4 6.44 6.51 -6.62
N ARG A 5 7.41 7.43 -6.68
CA ARG A 5 8.74 7.20 -6.10
C ARG A 5 8.68 7.28 -4.57
N PRO A 6 9.50 6.49 -3.87
CA PRO A 6 9.49 6.48 -2.41
C PRO A 6 10.35 7.61 -1.81
N ASP A 7 10.28 8.82 -2.39
CA ASP A 7 10.95 9.99 -1.81
C ASP A 7 10.15 10.61 -0.66
N LEU A 8 8.88 10.23 -0.52
CA LEU A 8 8.04 10.56 0.63
C LEU A 8 7.60 9.26 1.29
N ASP A 9 7.36 9.29 2.59
CA ASP A 9 7.09 8.07 3.36
C ASP A 9 5.65 7.62 3.24
N ILE A 10 5.24 7.27 2.01
CA ILE A 10 3.93 6.72 1.73
C ILE A 10 3.77 5.36 2.41
N GLY A 11 4.85 4.59 2.48
CA GLY A 11 4.82 3.25 3.07
C GLY A 11 4.37 3.25 4.52
N ARG A 12 4.79 4.24 5.30
CA ARG A 12 4.34 4.36 6.69
C ARG A 12 2.84 4.58 6.77
N ASN A 13 2.28 5.39 5.89
CA ASN A 13 0.83 5.61 5.86
C ASN A 13 0.08 4.35 5.43
N ILE A 14 0.65 3.57 4.51
CA ILE A 14 0.05 2.28 4.12
C ILE A 14 0.02 1.35 5.34
N GLN A 15 1.13 1.26 6.07
CA GLN A 15 1.22 0.43 7.27
C GLN A 15 0.22 0.89 8.34
N ARG A 16 0.11 2.21 8.53
CA ARG A 16 -0.86 2.77 9.49
C ARG A 16 -2.28 2.37 9.15
N MET A 17 -2.66 2.47 7.87
CA MET A 17 -4.01 2.10 7.45
C MET A 17 -4.25 0.60 7.61
N ARG A 18 -3.22 -0.22 7.38
CA ARG A 18 -3.33 -1.66 7.62
C ARG A 18 -3.60 -1.96 9.10
N TYR A 19 -2.85 -1.32 10.00
CA TYR A 19 -3.07 -1.50 11.44
C TYR A 19 -4.46 -1.03 11.87
N LEU A 20 -4.90 0.11 11.36
CA LEU A 20 -6.23 0.65 11.70
C LEU A 20 -7.36 -0.30 11.29
N ASN A 21 -7.15 -1.06 10.22
CA ASN A 21 -8.14 -2.04 9.76
C ASN A 21 -7.93 -3.43 10.35
N GLY A 22 -6.91 -3.61 11.18
CA GLY A 22 -6.67 -4.90 11.82
C GLY A 22 -6.18 -6.00 10.89
N PHE A 23 -5.58 -5.64 9.75
CA PHE A 23 -5.07 -6.64 8.80
C PHE A 23 -3.61 -6.98 9.07
N THR A 24 -3.27 -8.25 8.87
CA THR A 24 -1.87 -8.66 8.73
C THR A 24 -1.41 -8.38 7.31
N GLN A 25 -0.09 -8.39 7.09
CA GLN A 25 0.46 -8.26 5.73
C GLN A 25 -0.07 -9.38 4.82
N ASP A 26 -0.10 -10.61 5.32
CA ASP A 26 -0.59 -11.75 4.53
C ASP A 26 -2.03 -11.57 4.09
N GLN A 27 -2.87 -11.01 4.95
CA GLN A 27 -4.28 -10.75 4.61
C GLN A 27 -4.39 -9.71 3.50
N VAL A 28 -3.59 -8.65 3.56
CA VAL A 28 -3.61 -7.63 2.51
C VAL A 28 -3.10 -8.20 1.20
N ILE A 29 -2.03 -9.00 1.23
CA ILE A 29 -1.48 -9.63 0.04
C ILE A 29 -2.52 -10.55 -0.61
N ALA A 30 -3.23 -11.34 0.19
CA ALA A 30 -4.29 -12.20 -0.33
C ALA A 30 -5.38 -11.39 -1.03
N ARG A 31 -5.78 -10.25 -0.47
CA ARG A 31 -6.80 -9.39 -1.09
C ARG A 31 -6.30 -8.76 -2.38
N LEU A 32 -5.03 -8.32 -2.41
CA LEU A 32 -4.43 -7.79 -3.64
C LEU A 32 -4.42 -8.84 -4.74
N ASN A 33 -4.04 -10.07 -4.41
CA ASN A 33 -4.02 -11.16 -5.37
C ASN A 33 -5.42 -11.45 -5.94
N LEU A 34 -6.44 -11.39 -5.08
CA LEU A 34 -7.84 -11.56 -5.52
C LEU A 34 -8.28 -10.44 -6.47
N MET A 35 -7.68 -9.26 -6.37
CA MET A 35 -7.97 -8.13 -7.25
C MET A 35 -7.14 -8.17 -8.53
N GLY A 36 -6.39 -9.24 -8.77
CA GLY A 36 -5.58 -9.38 -9.97
C GLY A 36 -4.22 -8.71 -9.88
N ILE A 37 -3.76 -8.39 -8.67
CA ILE A 37 -2.45 -7.77 -8.45
C ILE A 37 -1.56 -8.79 -7.74
N PRO A 38 -0.75 -9.55 -8.49
CA PRO A 38 0.16 -10.52 -7.88
C PRO A 38 1.33 -9.78 -7.21
N ILE A 39 1.49 -10.01 -5.93
CA ILE A 39 2.58 -9.40 -5.17
C ILE A 39 3.06 -10.40 -4.13
N SER A 40 4.38 -10.50 -3.98
CA SER A 40 4.98 -11.37 -2.96
C SER A 40 5.03 -10.65 -1.63
N LYS A 41 5.19 -11.42 -0.55
CA LYS A 41 5.34 -10.84 0.78
C LYS A 41 6.57 -9.95 0.87
N SER A 42 7.67 -10.37 0.25
CA SER A 42 8.90 -9.59 0.22
C SER A 42 8.68 -8.23 -0.44
N THR A 43 8.02 -8.21 -1.59
CA THR A 43 7.72 -6.98 -2.31
C THR A 43 6.78 -6.09 -1.51
N TYR A 44 5.72 -6.67 -0.93
CA TYR A 44 4.77 -5.89 -0.14
C TYR A 44 5.46 -5.26 1.08
N ALA A 45 6.31 -6.01 1.77
CA ALA A 45 7.06 -5.47 2.91
C ALA A 45 7.92 -4.29 2.51
N LYS A 46 8.51 -4.33 1.31
CA LYS A 46 9.29 -3.19 0.80
C LYS A 46 8.42 -1.98 0.53
N LEU A 47 7.16 -2.16 0.12
CA LEU A 47 6.24 -1.04 -0.03
C LEU A 47 5.99 -0.34 1.31
N GLU A 48 5.76 -1.11 2.37
CA GLU A 48 5.48 -0.53 3.70
C GLU A 48 6.70 0.14 4.31
N THR A 49 7.90 -0.28 3.93
CA THR A 49 9.14 0.34 4.40
C THR A 49 9.70 1.37 3.44
N ASN A 50 8.92 1.75 2.44
CA ASN A 50 9.24 2.80 1.48
C ASN A 50 10.52 2.54 0.69
N ARG A 51 10.81 1.25 0.40
CA ARG A 51 12.03 0.84 -0.31
C ARG A 51 11.79 0.51 -1.77
N MET A 52 10.55 0.68 -2.26
CA MET A 52 10.19 0.40 -3.66
C MET A 52 9.21 1.45 -4.14
N ASN A 53 9.24 1.68 -5.47
CA ASN A 53 8.19 2.46 -6.11
C ASN A 53 6.89 1.68 -6.02
N ILE A 54 5.80 2.39 -5.77
CA ILE A 54 4.46 1.81 -5.80
C ILE A 54 3.78 2.19 -7.11
N LYS A 55 3.05 1.24 -7.70
CA LYS A 55 2.24 1.53 -8.88
C LYS A 55 0.95 2.21 -8.46
N VAL A 56 0.44 3.10 -9.32
CA VAL A 56 -0.83 3.77 -9.06
C VAL A 56 -1.95 2.74 -8.85
N SER A 57 -1.96 1.67 -9.66
CA SER A 57 -2.96 0.60 -9.52
C SER A 57 -2.90 -0.08 -8.15
N GLU A 58 -1.69 -0.28 -7.62
CA GLU A 58 -1.50 -0.86 -6.29
C GLU A 58 -2.04 0.07 -5.21
N LEU A 59 -1.75 1.37 -5.34
CA LEU A 59 -2.20 2.37 -4.37
C LEU A 59 -3.73 2.45 -4.34
N LEU A 60 -4.37 2.47 -5.51
CA LEU A 60 -5.83 2.49 -5.58
C LEU A 60 -6.46 1.22 -5.01
N ALA A 61 -5.84 0.06 -5.28
CA ALA A 61 -6.32 -1.21 -4.72
C ALA A 61 -6.22 -1.21 -3.20
N LEU A 62 -5.10 -0.71 -2.65
CA LEU A 62 -4.94 -0.62 -1.20
C LEU A 62 -5.99 0.30 -0.58
N ALA A 63 -6.30 1.43 -1.23
CA ALA A 63 -7.35 2.32 -0.74
C ALA A 63 -8.69 1.59 -0.65
N ARG A 64 -9.01 0.75 -1.62
CA ARG A 64 -10.25 -0.04 -1.58
C ARG A 64 -10.22 -1.08 -0.46
N ILE A 65 -9.09 -1.77 -0.30
CA ILE A 65 -8.94 -2.79 0.76
C ILE A 65 -9.12 -2.15 2.14
N PHE A 66 -8.54 -0.97 2.33
CA PHE A 66 -8.60 -0.27 3.62
C PHE A 66 -9.83 0.63 3.78
N HIS A 67 -10.70 0.68 2.78
CA HIS A 67 -11.91 1.51 2.80
C HIS A 67 -11.60 2.97 3.12
N CYS A 68 -10.60 3.53 2.47
CA CYS A 68 -10.18 4.92 2.72
C CYS A 68 -9.95 5.65 1.40
N ASP A 69 -9.86 6.97 1.48
CA ASP A 69 -9.44 7.79 0.35
C ASP A 69 -7.95 7.58 0.10
N VAL A 70 -7.55 7.64 -1.16
CA VAL A 70 -6.13 7.55 -1.52
C VAL A 70 -5.32 8.66 -0.86
N GLY A 71 -5.96 9.79 -0.54
CA GLY A 71 -5.32 10.90 0.17
C GLY A 71 -4.77 10.55 1.54
N GLU A 72 -5.30 9.48 2.17
CA GLU A 72 -4.77 9.02 3.46
C GLU A 72 -3.32 8.56 3.36
N PHE A 73 -2.91 8.08 2.18
CA PHE A 73 -1.52 7.63 1.98
C PHE A 73 -0.54 8.78 1.88
N PHE A 74 -1.04 9.99 1.64
CA PHE A 74 -0.21 11.19 1.52
C PHE A 74 -0.31 12.10 2.74
N LYS A 75 -0.98 11.65 3.79
CA LYS A 75 -1.23 12.46 4.98
C LYS A 75 0.08 12.78 5.69
N ASN A 76 0.25 14.05 6.06
CA ASN A 76 1.40 14.54 6.81
C ASN A 76 2.73 14.42 6.07
N LEU A 77 2.70 14.34 4.74
CA LEU A 77 3.93 14.24 3.94
C LEU A 77 4.41 15.59 3.42
N LEU A 78 3.58 16.62 3.47
CA LEU A 78 3.92 17.97 2.97
C LEU A 78 3.79 19.00 4.07
#